data_e11c5a9581d92631c19ae9f980e7665a
#
_entry.id   e11c5a9581d92631c19ae9f980e7665a
#
_cell.length_a   1.000
_cell.length_b   1.000
_cell.length_c   1.000
_cell.angle_alpha   90.00
_cell.angle_beta   90.00
_cell.angle_gamma   90.00
#
_symmetry.space_group_name_H-M   'P 1'
#
loop_
_entity.id
_entity.type
_entity.pdbx_description
1 polymer ?
#
loop_
_entity_poly.entity_id
_entity_poly.type
_entity_poly.pdbx_seq_one_letter_code
_entity_poly.pdbx_strand_id
1 'polypeptide(L)'
;MGVLSSSSDNISHTLENISVIQDILSTISDDKSLAIFRVIAEEGTSGIASYIINRDLQLTHKKYYRRLADLVKNGLIIRKEGSKKYILTSLGKVVYSNLLSIQYSIDNIWRFKAIDTIKVCKDDIYKDTDKISNELVDTLVHKEHIKEILKKI
;
A
#
# COMPACT_ATOMS: atom_id res chain seq x y z
N MET A 1 -4.54 -14.84 -41.26
CA MET A 1 -5.50 -15.06 -40.17
C MET A 1 -4.73 -15.40 -38.90
N GLY A 2 -4.54 -14.49 -37.97
CA GLY A 2 -3.80 -14.77 -36.74
C GLY A 2 -3.44 -13.55 -35.94
N VAL A 3 -4.40 -12.65 -35.60
CA VAL A 3 -4.10 -11.44 -34.77
C VAL A 3 -5.20 -11.15 -33.72
N LEU A 4 -6.17 -12.05 -33.50
CA LEU A 4 -7.28 -11.78 -32.58
C LEU A 4 -7.20 -12.55 -31.24
N SER A 5 -6.20 -13.42 -31.02
CA SER A 5 -6.07 -14.19 -29.77
C SER A 5 -5.30 -13.46 -28.64
N SER A 6 -4.41 -12.53 -28.99
CA SER A 6 -3.56 -11.88 -27.98
C SER A 6 -4.25 -10.80 -27.13
N SER A 7 -5.36 -10.21 -27.62
CA SER A 7 -6.05 -9.15 -26.88
C SER A 7 -7.00 -9.70 -25.80
N SER A 8 -7.66 -10.83 -26.05
CA SER A 8 -8.55 -11.46 -25.07
C SER A 8 -7.78 -12.07 -23.89
N ASP A 9 -6.62 -12.67 -24.16
CA ASP A 9 -5.77 -13.26 -23.12
C ASP A 9 -5.18 -12.16 -22.20
N ASN A 10 -4.82 -11.01 -22.75
CA ASN A 10 -4.34 -9.87 -21.98
C ASN A 10 -5.44 -9.26 -21.09
N ILE A 11 -6.68 -9.21 -21.57
CA ILE A 11 -7.81 -8.66 -20.78
C ILE A 11 -8.17 -9.63 -19.65
N SER A 12 -8.22 -10.94 -19.89
CA SER A 12 -8.52 -11.93 -18.85
C SER A 12 -7.46 -11.93 -17.75
N HIS A 13 -6.17 -11.90 -18.10
CA HIS A 13 -5.08 -11.82 -17.14
C HIS A 13 -5.11 -10.49 -16.33
N THR A 14 -5.51 -9.38 -16.97
CA THR A 14 -5.68 -8.09 -16.28
C THR A 14 -6.84 -8.15 -15.28
N LEU A 15 -7.96 -8.79 -15.63
CA LEU A 15 -9.11 -8.93 -14.74
C LEU A 15 -8.82 -9.85 -13.55
N GLU A 16 -8.05 -10.93 -13.75
CA GLU A 16 -7.58 -11.78 -12.65
C GLU A 16 -6.69 -11.03 -11.68
N ASN A 17 -5.74 -10.22 -12.18
CA ASN A 17 -4.89 -9.38 -11.35
C ASN A 17 -5.68 -8.34 -10.55
N ILE A 18 -6.71 -7.74 -11.15
CA ILE A 18 -7.59 -6.79 -10.46
C ILE A 18 -8.33 -7.48 -9.31
N SER A 19 -8.84 -8.70 -9.51
CA SER A 19 -9.49 -9.47 -8.46
C SER A 19 -8.58 -9.73 -7.27
N VAL A 20 -7.33 -10.12 -7.51
CA VAL A 20 -6.33 -10.34 -6.45
C VAL A 20 -6.02 -9.05 -5.68
N ILE A 21 -5.89 -7.93 -6.39
CA ILE A 21 -5.70 -6.61 -5.76
C ILE A 21 -6.90 -6.25 -4.88
N GLN A 22 -8.13 -6.48 -5.38
CA GLN A 22 -9.35 -6.22 -4.61
C GLN A 22 -9.43 -7.07 -3.34
N ASP A 23 -9.03 -8.34 -3.40
CA ASP A 23 -9.00 -9.24 -2.24
C ASP A 23 -8.01 -8.75 -1.17
N ILE A 24 -6.82 -8.30 -1.59
CA ILE A 24 -5.82 -7.72 -0.68
C ILE A 24 -6.35 -6.45 -0.03
N LEU A 25 -6.89 -5.52 -0.82
CA LEU A 25 -7.43 -4.25 -0.33
C LEU A 25 -8.62 -4.48 0.61
N SER A 26 -9.52 -5.40 0.26
CA SER A 26 -10.66 -5.78 1.09
C SER A 26 -10.22 -6.33 2.45
N THR A 27 -9.16 -7.16 2.46
CA THR A 27 -8.62 -7.77 3.68
C THR A 27 -8.10 -6.73 4.67
N ILE A 28 -7.50 -5.64 4.19
CA ILE A 28 -6.93 -4.58 5.03
C ILE A 28 -7.81 -3.33 5.14
N SER A 29 -9.00 -3.32 4.54
CA SER A 29 -9.91 -2.16 4.55
C SER A 29 -10.60 -1.93 5.90
N ASP A 30 -10.74 -2.98 6.71
CA ASP A 30 -11.30 -2.91 8.06
C ASP A 30 -10.23 -2.45 9.06
N ASP A 31 -10.59 -1.53 9.94
CA ASP A 31 -9.69 -0.91 10.92
C ASP A 31 -8.94 -1.91 11.80
N LYS A 32 -9.61 -2.98 12.23
CA LYS A 32 -9.02 -4.02 13.07
C LYS A 32 -8.05 -4.92 12.28
N SER A 33 -8.40 -5.28 11.05
CA SER A 33 -7.49 -6.04 10.17
C SER A 33 -6.25 -5.24 9.82
N LEU A 34 -6.40 -3.95 9.52
CA LEU A 34 -5.28 -3.05 9.28
C LEU A 34 -4.39 -2.89 10.52
N ALA A 35 -5.00 -2.78 11.71
CA ALA A 35 -4.25 -2.71 12.96
C ALA A 35 -3.46 -3.99 13.23
N ILE A 36 -4.04 -5.18 13.03
CA ILE A 36 -3.35 -6.47 13.16
C ILE A 36 -2.15 -6.52 12.19
N PHE A 37 -2.37 -6.17 10.93
CA PHE A 37 -1.35 -6.18 9.90
C PHE A 37 -0.20 -5.23 10.24
N ARG A 38 -0.51 -4.01 10.69
CA ARG A 38 0.46 -3.00 11.10
C ARG A 38 1.30 -3.44 12.29
N VAL A 39 0.68 -3.98 13.33
CA VAL A 39 1.40 -4.48 14.53
C VAL A 39 2.38 -5.59 14.15
N ILE A 40 1.96 -6.54 13.28
CA ILE A 40 2.85 -7.61 12.80
C ILE A 40 4.01 -7.02 11.99
N ALA A 41 3.76 -5.98 11.19
CA ALA A 41 4.79 -5.32 10.39
C ALA A 41 5.84 -4.60 11.25
N GLU A 42 5.40 -3.91 12.29
CA GLU A 42 6.27 -3.14 13.19
C GLU A 42 7.18 -4.05 14.03
N GLU A 43 6.75 -5.27 14.37
CA GLU A 43 7.57 -6.27 15.08
C GLU A 43 8.63 -6.93 14.20
N GLY A 44 8.55 -6.78 12.88
CA GLY A 44 9.55 -7.25 11.94
C GLY A 44 9.79 -8.76 11.97
N THR A 45 11.07 -9.17 11.88
CA THR A 45 11.47 -10.58 11.79
C THR A 45 11.35 -11.35 13.09
N SER A 46 11.33 -10.68 14.24
CA SER A 46 11.11 -11.33 15.54
C SER A 46 9.71 -11.90 15.66
N GLY A 47 8.76 -11.30 14.96
CA GLY A 47 7.36 -11.69 14.97
C GLY A 47 6.67 -11.41 16.31
N ILE A 48 5.35 -11.34 16.29
CA ILE A 48 4.53 -11.10 17.48
C ILE A 48 3.61 -12.28 17.77
N ALA A 49 3.46 -12.60 19.03
CA ALA A 49 2.53 -13.64 19.46
C ALA A 49 1.09 -13.13 19.34
N SER A 50 0.22 -13.96 18.78
CA SER A 50 -1.16 -13.58 18.44
C SER A 50 -2.00 -13.18 19.65
N TYR A 51 -1.73 -13.71 20.83
CA TYR A 51 -2.47 -13.37 22.04
C TYR A 51 -2.25 -11.93 22.51
N ILE A 52 -1.07 -11.36 22.24
CA ILE A 52 -0.74 -9.96 22.57
C ILE A 52 -1.62 -9.03 21.74
N ILE A 53 -1.66 -9.27 20.42
CA ILE A 53 -2.46 -8.45 19.49
C ILE A 53 -3.96 -8.53 19.85
N ASN A 54 -4.46 -9.73 20.11
CA ASN A 54 -5.87 -9.94 20.44
C ASN A 54 -6.29 -9.16 21.70
N ARG A 55 -5.45 -9.20 22.74
CA ARG A 55 -5.70 -8.45 23.99
C ARG A 55 -5.81 -6.96 23.73
N ASP A 56 -4.88 -6.40 22.99
CA ASP A 56 -4.77 -4.95 22.79
C ASP A 56 -5.89 -4.39 21.88
N LEU A 57 -6.40 -5.21 20.96
CA LEU A 57 -7.48 -4.82 20.04
C LEU A 57 -8.90 -5.09 20.58
N GLN A 58 -9.02 -5.70 21.74
CA GLN A 58 -10.31 -6.03 22.38
C GLN A 58 -11.27 -6.79 21.44
N LEU A 59 -10.74 -7.74 20.68
CA LEU A 59 -11.51 -8.58 19.77
C LEU A 59 -11.92 -9.90 20.45
N THR A 60 -13.07 -10.45 20.07
CA THR A 60 -13.38 -11.84 20.40
C THR A 60 -12.42 -12.77 19.66
N HIS A 61 -12.06 -13.91 20.27
CA HIS A 61 -11.17 -14.89 19.66
C HIS A 61 -11.61 -15.26 18.24
N LYS A 62 -12.91 -15.53 18.04
CA LYS A 62 -13.46 -15.87 16.72
C LYS A 62 -13.23 -14.77 15.68
N LYS A 63 -13.49 -13.51 16.01
CA LYS A 63 -13.30 -12.37 15.12
C LYS A 63 -11.83 -12.13 14.81
N TYR A 64 -10.97 -12.27 15.82
CA TYR A 64 -9.54 -12.11 15.65
C TYR A 64 -8.94 -13.17 14.72
N TYR A 65 -9.18 -14.46 15.00
CA TYR A 65 -8.63 -15.54 14.19
C TYR A 65 -9.16 -15.56 12.76
N ARG A 66 -10.40 -15.11 12.52
CA ARG A 66 -10.92 -14.95 11.16
C ARG A 66 -10.10 -13.93 10.37
N ARG A 67 -9.84 -12.75 10.95
CA ARG A 67 -9.02 -11.72 10.29
C ARG A 67 -7.59 -12.18 10.04
N LEU A 68 -7.00 -12.86 11.00
CA LEU A 68 -5.67 -13.44 10.87
C LEU A 68 -5.62 -14.48 9.73
N ALA A 69 -6.63 -15.33 9.63
CA ALA A 69 -6.76 -16.31 8.55
C ALA A 69 -6.91 -15.62 7.18
N ASP A 70 -7.68 -14.55 7.09
CA ASP A 70 -7.83 -13.78 5.85
C ASP A 70 -6.49 -13.13 5.43
N LEU A 71 -5.71 -12.59 6.35
CA LEU A 71 -4.37 -12.06 6.09
C LEU A 71 -3.40 -13.16 5.60
N VAL A 72 -3.46 -14.34 6.17
CA VAL A 72 -2.67 -15.51 5.74
C VAL A 72 -3.11 -15.98 4.36
N LYS A 73 -4.43 -16.13 4.15
CA LYS A 73 -5.01 -16.59 2.87
C LYS A 73 -4.61 -15.69 1.70
N ASN A 74 -4.60 -14.37 1.92
CA ASN A 74 -4.20 -13.40 0.91
C ASN A 74 -2.68 -13.19 0.84
N GLY A 75 -1.89 -14.01 1.53
CA GLY A 75 -0.44 -14.04 1.41
C GLY A 75 0.28 -12.83 2.02
N LEU A 76 -0.37 -12.06 2.90
CA LEU A 76 0.24 -10.87 3.53
C LEU A 76 1.11 -11.22 4.74
N ILE A 77 0.72 -12.24 5.48
CA ILE A 77 1.45 -12.74 6.64
C ILE A 77 1.64 -14.25 6.56
N ILE A 78 2.63 -14.74 7.28
CA ILE A 78 2.89 -16.17 7.42
C ILE A 78 3.21 -16.49 8.88
N ARG A 79 2.80 -17.68 9.32
CA ARG A 79 3.19 -18.19 10.63
C ARG A 79 4.65 -18.64 10.59
N LYS A 80 5.44 -18.16 11.55
CA LYS A 80 6.83 -18.56 11.68
C LYS A 80 6.91 -20.03 12.15
N GLU A 81 7.67 -20.82 11.43
CA GLU A 81 7.83 -22.25 11.71
C GLU A 81 8.32 -22.49 13.15
N GLY A 82 7.77 -23.50 13.81
CA GLY A 82 8.10 -23.84 15.19
C GLY A 82 7.63 -22.86 16.25
N SER A 83 6.85 -21.82 15.88
CA SER A 83 6.35 -20.83 16.84
C SER A 83 4.88 -20.46 16.60
N LYS A 84 4.27 -19.76 17.59
CA LYS A 84 2.92 -19.18 17.44
C LYS A 84 2.98 -17.71 16.95
N LYS A 85 4.10 -17.30 16.38
CA LYS A 85 4.33 -15.92 15.92
C LYS A 85 4.03 -15.78 14.43
N TYR A 86 3.63 -14.58 14.02
CA TYR A 86 3.37 -14.21 12.64
C TYR A 86 4.36 -13.15 12.19
N ILE A 87 4.77 -13.21 10.94
CA ILE A 87 5.65 -12.25 10.28
C ILE A 87 5.08 -11.88 8.91
N LEU A 88 5.50 -10.75 8.36
CA LEU A 88 5.13 -10.37 7.00
C LEU A 88 5.81 -11.29 5.97
N THR A 89 5.07 -11.65 4.93
CA THR A 89 5.62 -12.20 3.70
C THR A 89 6.35 -11.12 2.91
N SER A 90 7.05 -11.49 1.83
CA SER A 90 7.61 -10.50 0.89
C SER A 90 6.53 -9.60 0.29
N LEU A 91 5.38 -10.16 -0.10
CA LEU A 91 4.23 -9.39 -0.56
C LEU A 91 3.71 -8.45 0.55
N GLY A 92 3.56 -8.96 1.77
CA GLY A 92 3.14 -8.16 2.91
C GLY A 92 4.06 -6.97 3.18
N LYS A 93 5.37 -7.15 3.04
CA LYS A 93 6.37 -6.06 3.17
C LYS A 93 6.17 -4.97 2.11
N VAL A 94 5.92 -5.36 0.86
CA VAL A 94 5.65 -4.41 -0.24
C VAL A 94 4.34 -3.65 0.02
N VAL A 95 3.27 -4.36 0.38
CA VAL A 95 1.99 -3.74 0.71
C VAL A 95 2.13 -2.76 1.88
N TYR A 96 2.83 -3.15 2.95
CA TYR A 96 3.08 -2.28 4.10
C TYR A 96 3.88 -1.03 3.74
N SER A 97 4.93 -1.17 2.93
CA SER A 97 5.72 -0.03 2.43
C SER A 97 4.87 0.96 1.64
N ASN A 98 3.93 0.47 0.82
CA ASN A 98 2.99 1.32 0.10
C ASN A 98 2.00 2.02 1.03
N LEU A 99 1.52 1.36 2.09
CA LEU A 99 0.69 2.00 3.11
C LEU A 99 1.43 3.13 3.83
N LEU A 100 2.72 2.95 4.15
CA LEU A 100 3.55 4.02 4.72
C LEU A 100 3.75 5.19 3.76
N SER A 101 3.80 4.93 2.45
CA SER A 101 3.86 5.98 1.42
C SER A 101 2.55 6.78 1.35
N ILE A 102 1.41 6.10 1.44
CA ILE A 102 0.09 6.73 1.53
C ILE A 102 0.00 7.58 2.81
N GLN A 103 0.41 7.04 3.96
CA GLN A 103 0.42 7.78 5.23
C GLN A 103 1.27 9.05 5.13
N TYR A 104 2.49 8.95 4.59
CA TYR A 104 3.35 10.11 4.35
C TYR A 104 2.65 11.15 3.48
N SER A 105 1.95 10.74 2.43
CA SER A 105 1.25 11.64 1.53
C SER A 105 0.09 12.36 2.22
N ILE A 106 -0.65 11.67 3.08
CA ILE A 106 -1.72 12.26 3.90
C ILE A 106 -1.14 13.28 4.89
N ASP A 107 -0.08 12.93 5.60
CA ASP A 107 0.57 13.81 6.58
C ASP A 107 1.16 15.08 5.93
N ASN A 108 1.48 15.01 4.64
CA ASN A 108 2.07 16.09 3.86
C ASN A 108 1.15 16.61 2.75
N ILE A 109 -0.16 16.45 2.88
CA ILE A 109 -1.14 16.76 1.84
C ILE A 109 -1.04 18.21 1.33
N TRP A 110 -0.69 19.16 2.17
CA TRP A 110 -0.53 20.56 1.78
C TRP A 110 0.61 20.75 0.77
N ARG A 111 1.67 19.95 0.83
CA ARG A 111 2.79 19.97 -0.12
C ARG A 111 2.34 19.49 -1.50
N PHE A 112 1.54 18.43 -1.54
CA PHE A 112 0.96 17.92 -2.79
C PHE A 112 0.00 18.93 -3.42
N LYS A 113 -0.85 19.56 -2.61
CA LYS A 113 -1.74 20.63 -3.08
C LYS A 113 -0.96 21.82 -3.66
N ALA A 114 0.17 22.20 -3.08
CA ALA A 114 1.02 23.25 -3.62
C ALA A 114 1.58 22.87 -5.00
N ILE A 115 2.03 21.64 -5.19
CA ILE A 115 2.50 21.12 -6.47
C ILE A 115 1.36 21.11 -7.50
N ASP A 116 0.18 20.62 -7.13
CA ASP A 116 -0.99 20.58 -8.01
C ASP A 116 -1.44 21.96 -8.45
N THR A 117 -1.40 22.95 -7.55
CA THR A 117 -1.77 24.33 -7.87
C THR A 117 -0.91 24.88 -9.01
N ILE A 118 0.40 24.62 -9.01
CA ILE A 118 1.30 25.08 -10.08
C ILE A 118 1.01 24.34 -11.40
N LYS A 119 0.74 23.04 -11.34
CA LYS A 119 0.38 22.27 -12.55
C LYS A 119 -0.92 22.73 -13.19
N VAL A 120 -1.86 23.23 -12.39
CA VAL A 120 -3.19 23.70 -12.87
C VAL A 120 -3.16 25.16 -13.31
N CYS A 121 -2.30 25.99 -12.74
CA CYS A 121 -2.12 27.38 -13.17
C CYS A 121 -1.47 27.43 -14.57
N LYS A 122 -2.30 27.26 -15.60
CA LYS A 122 -1.93 27.37 -17.02
C LYS A 122 -1.98 28.82 -17.51
N ASP A 123 -1.54 29.78 -16.72
CA ASP A 123 -1.38 31.12 -17.23
C ASP A 123 -0.13 31.17 -18.14
N ASP A 124 -0.29 31.72 -19.34
CA ASP A 124 0.72 31.87 -20.43
C ASP A 124 2.03 32.57 -19.98
N ILE A 125 2.13 32.93 -18.72
CA ILE A 125 3.25 33.66 -18.11
C ILE A 125 4.43 32.71 -17.82
N TYR A 126 4.19 31.41 -17.60
CA TYR A 126 5.23 30.44 -17.23
C TYR A 126 5.48 29.45 -18.36
N LYS A 127 6.46 29.78 -19.23
CA LYS A 127 6.88 28.90 -20.33
C LYS A 127 7.50 27.57 -19.89
N ASP A 128 7.74 27.37 -18.59
CA ASP A 128 8.46 26.21 -18.04
C ASP A 128 7.75 25.65 -16.79
N THR A 129 6.44 25.47 -16.87
CA THR A 129 5.61 24.94 -15.74
C THR A 129 6.12 23.59 -15.24
N ASP A 130 6.58 22.72 -16.14
CA ASP A 130 7.12 21.40 -15.78
C ASP A 130 8.43 21.50 -14.99
N LYS A 131 9.30 22.44 -15.35
CA LYS A 131 10.55 22.69 -14.62
C LYS A 131 10.29 23.20 -13.21
N ILE A 132 9.41 24.19 -13.07
CA ILE A 132 9.00 24.75 -11.78
C ILE A 132 8.33 23.70 -10.93
N SER A 133 7.46 22.88 -11.52
CA SER A 133 6.80 21.78 -10.82
C SER A 133 7.83 20.76 -10.31
N ASN A 134 8.82 20.38 -11.10
CA ASN A 134 9.86 19.44 -10.71
C ASN A 134 10.78 20.01 -9.61
N GLU A 135 11.13 21.28 -9.67
CA GLU A 135 11.91 21.97 -8.62
C GLU A 135 11.12 22.00 -7.30
N LEU A 136 9.80 22.20 -7.36
CA LEU A 136 8.93 22.14 -6.18
C LEU A 136 8.84 20.74 -5.58
N VAL A 137 8.73 19.72 -6.43
CA VAL A 137 8.77 18.32 -5.98
C VAL A 137 10.09 18.05 -5.26
N ASP A 138 11.23 18.47 -5.81
CA ASP A 138 12.53 18.27 -5.18
C ASP A 138 12.67 18.99 -3.83
N THR A 139 12.06 20.16 -3.70
CA THR A 139 12.13 20.98 -2.49
C THR A 139 11.17 20.50 -1.40
N LEU A 140 9.93 20.17 -1.77
CA LEU A 140 8.86 19.89 -0.81
C LEU A 140 8.74 18.43 -0.41
N VAL A 141 9.13 17.51 -1.28
CA VAL A 141 9.01 16.07 -1.06
C VAL A 141 10.36 15.50 -0.63
N HIS A 142 10.42 14.90 0.55
CA HIS A 142 11.67 14.38 1.10
C HIS A 142 11.90 12.88 0.83
N LYS A 143 10.87 12.14 0.37
CA LYS A 143 10.99 10.71 0.03
C LYS A 143 11.29 10.54 -1.46
N GLU A 144 12.46 10.01 -1.80
CA GLU A 144 12.90 9.81 -3.20
C GLU A 144 11.91 8.98 -4.02
N HIS A 145 11.41 7.88 -3.47
CA HIS A 145 10.41 7.06 -4.13
C HIS A 145 9.15 7.85 -4.55
N ILE A 146 8.67 8.76 -3.69
CA ILE A 146 7.51 9.60 -4.01
C ILE A 146 7.86 10.69 -5.03
N LYS A 147 9.06 11.27 -4.96
CA LYS A 147 9.54 12.21 -5.99
C LYS A 147 9.53 11.57 -7.37
N GLU A 148 10.02 10.33 -7.48
CA GLU A 148 10.02 9.59 -8.75
C GLU A 148 8.61 9.39 -9.31
N ILE A 149 7.64 9.04 -8.45
CA ILE A 149 6.23 8.90 -8.86
C ILE A 149 5.70 10.22 -9.41
N LEU A 150 5.90 11.33 -8.70
CA LEU A 150 5.37 12.64 -9.09
C LEU A 150 6.00 13.23 -10.36
N LYS A 151 7.24 12.84 -10.68
CA LYS A 151 7.94 13.28 -11.90
C LYS A 151 7.62 12.43 -13.13
N LYS A 152 7.18 11.17 -12.95
CA LYS A 152 6.89 10.23 -14.05
C LYS A 152 5.48 10.30 -14.58
N ILE A 153 4.55 10.78 -13.79
CA ILE A 153 3.11 10.89 -14.12
C ILE A 153 2.75 12.36 -14.37
#